data_06160dbba9e5ae19e42ca136f478c7da
#
_entry.id   06160dbba9e5ae19e42ca136f478c7da
#
_cell.length_a   1.000
_cell.length_b   1.000
_cell.length_c   1.000
_cell.angle_alpha   90.00
_cell.angle_beta   90.00
_cell.angle_gamma   90.00
#
_symmetry.space_group_name_H-M   'P 1'
#
loop_
_entity.id
_entity.type
_entity.pdbx_description
1 polymer ?
#
loop_
_entity_poly.entity_id
_entity_poly.type
_entity_poly.pdbx_seq_one_letter_code
_entity_poly.pdbx_strand_id
1 'polypeptide(L)'
;MTGRLLNHSLTISRLRLTPARFACLAALHLGWCCLASTETPAQPPLKTADIVRVTAERMHRISIVDVELCSFHLQKSAIGQIAFNEDASTAVLTPFSGRVTRLIAKIGDEVKRGDPLFEIDSPEVVQAQTDLIAAAQALEKSRSQLALARNVADRQVGLFAAKATSQRELEQARADQAAAETDVRTAEGVLTAARHRLRMLGRGEAEVARVEREHTVDPLITVNAPIAGTVVARKVGPGQYVRSDAGDQLYAISDLTTMWVKASVPESDIRLVHVGQEIEVSVAAVPGRVFKARVIAIGAATDPATRRVLVRSEIPNPDGALKAEMFATFRIVTGDDGLTPGVATEAVIRNGEMATVWVERAPMLFERRRVSLGSEQDGRVQVREGLRPGERVVGRGAVFLENVPN
;
A
#
# COMPACT_ATOMS: atom_id res chain seq x y z
N MET A 1 32.90 43.38 20.25
CA MET A 1 33.96 42.38 20.49
C MET A 1 33.68 41.28 19.46
N THR A 2 34.21 41.45 18.25
CA THR A 2 35.44 40.92 17.62
C THR A 2 35.52 39.39 17.75
N GLY A 3 35.30 38.63 16.75
CA GLY A 3 36.03 38.19 15.58
C GLY A 3 35.93 36.69 15.60
N ARG A 4 36.02 35.89 14.60
CA ARG A 4 36.86 35.83 13.39
C ARG A 4 36.30 34.74 12.47
N LEU A 5 36.16 35.07 11.25
CA LEU A 5 36.03 34.19 10.07
C LEU A 5 37.33 33.38 9.86
N LEU A 6 37.22 32.14 9.51
CA LEU A 6 38.30 31.37 8.88
C LEU A 6 37.76 30.61 7.64
N ASN A 7 38.04 31.20 6.49
CA ASN A 7 37.99 30.61 5.17
C ASN A 7 39.11 29.57 5.03
N HIS A 8 38.82 28.38 4.57
CA HIS A 8 39.80 27.49 3.95
C HIS A 8 39.33 27.12 2.54
N SER A 9 39.91 27.84 1.60
CA SER A 9 39.95 27.50 0.17
C SER A 9 40.92 26.35 -0.05
N LEU A 10 40.47 25.25 -0.64
CA LEU A 10 41.30 24.19 -1.19
C LEU A 10 41.32 24.26 -2.70
N THR A 11 42.50 24.53 -3.18
CA THR A 11 42.96 24.73 -4.56
C THR A 11 42.93 23.38 -5.31
N ILE A 12 42.25 23.36 -6.46
CA ILE A 12 42.28 22.23 -7.41
C ILE A 12 43.44 22.44 -8.34
N SER A 13 44.49 21.62 -8.24
CA SER A 13 45.59 21.54 -9.19
C SER A 13 45.19 20.70 -10.39
N ARG A 14 45.17 21.34 -11.54
CA ARG A 14 45.03 20.69 -12.86
C ARG A 14 46.33 20.04 -13.27
N LEU A 15 46.34 18.75 -13.50
CA LEU A 15 47.43 18.04 -14.18
C LEU A 15 47.07 17.91 -15.67
N ARG A 16 47.87 18.60 -16.49
CA ARG A 16 47.90 18.45 -17.96
C ARG A 16 48.85 17.31 -18.30
N LEU A 17 48.42 16.36 -19.12
CA LEU A 17 49.29 15.42 -19.82
C LEU A 17 49.14 15.59 -21.30
N THR A 18 50.27 15.86 -21.92
CA THR A 18 50.51 16.09 -23.36
C THR A 18 50.63 14.76 -24.15
N PRO A 19 50.34 14.74 -25.46
CA PRO A 19 50.40 13.54 -26.28
C PRO A 19 51.81 13.33 -26.85
N ALA A 20 52.30 12.10 -26.79
CA ALA A 20 53.51 11.70 -27.54
C ALA A 20 53.15 10.82 -28.72
N ARG A 21 53.60 11.29 -29.86
CA ARG A 21 53.59 10.64 -31.19
C ARG A 21 54.53 9.44 -31.20
N PHE A 22 54.14 8.33 -31.82
CA PHE A 22 55.08 7.44 -32.51
C PHE A 22 54.49 6.96 -33.82
N ALA A 23 55.31 7.13 -34.84
CA ALA A 23 55.04 6.84 -36.24
C ALA A 23 55.65 5.51 -36.68
N CYS A 24 55.04 4.93 -37.69
CA CYS A 24 55.56 4.04 -38.74
C CYS A 24 56.37 2.79 -38.35
N LEU A 25 55.88 1.65 -38.81
CA LEU A 25 56.68 0.80 -39.71
C LEU A 25 55.75 -0.15 -40.51
N ALA A 26 55.76 0.02 -41.81
CA ALA A 26 55.13 -0.88 -42.75
C ALA A 26 56.07 -2.07 -43.03
N ALA A 27 55.49 -3.29 -43.05
CA ALA A 27 56.15 -4.42 -43.67
C ALA A 27 55.11 -5.30 -44.36
N LEU A 28 55.26 -5.38 -45.64
CA LEU A 28 54.65 -6.32 -46.58
C LEU A 28 54.92 -7.75 -46.16
N HIS A 29 53.88 -8.60 -46.18
CA HIS A 29 54.06 -10.03 -46.50
C HIS A 29 52.88 -10.54 -47.33
N LEU A 30 53.28 -11.07 -48.49
CA LEU A 30 52.47 -11.76 -49.50
C LEU A 30 51.72 -12.96 -48.95
N GLY A 31 50.59 -13.14 -49.55
CA GLY A 31 49.67 -14.22 -49.74
C GLY A 31 50.01 -15.65 -49.33
N TRP A 32 49.05 -16.24 -48.67
CA TRP A 32 48.75 -17.65 -48.83
C TRP A 32 47.24 -17.84 -48.71
N CYS A 33 46.64 -18.12 -49.84
CA CYS A 33 45.24 -18.54 -49.97
C CYS A 33 45.13 -19.97 -49.45
N CYS A 34 44.68 -20.18 -48.23
CA CYS A 34 44.20 -21.47 -47.74
C CYS A 34 42.69 -21.52 -47.86
N LEU A 35 42.21 -22.30 -48.80
CA LEU A 35 40.82 -22.77 -48.80
C LEU A 35 40.56 -23.51 -47.47
N ALA A 36 39.88 -22.86 -46.54
CA ALA A 36 39.32 -23.51 -45.40
C ALA A 36 38.00 -24.19 -45.86
N SER A 37 38.06 -25.47 -46.07
CA SER A 37 36.87 -26.34 -46.16
C SER A 37 36.10 -26.22 -44.85
N THR A 38 34.88 -25.71 -44.91
CA THR A 38 33.95 -25.74 -43.78
C THR A 38 33.54 -27.18 -43.55
N GLU A 39 34.27 -27.88 -42.71
CA GLU A 39 33.77 -29.13 -42.12
C GLU A 39 32.62 -28.79 -41.19
N THR A 40 31.40 -29.11 -41.62
CA THR A 40 30.23 -29.22 -40.74
C THR A 40 30.58 -30.22 -39.67
N PRO A 41 30.46 -29.90 -38.35
CA PRO A 41 30.75 -30.85 -37.29
C PRO A 41 29.78 -32.04 -37.47
N ALA A 42 30.30 -33.18 -37.86
CA ALA A 42 29.57 -34.43 -37.91
C ALA A 42 29.06 -34.75 -36.49
N GLN A 43 27.73 -34.90 -36.34
CA GLN A 43 27.14 -35.41 -35.12
C GLN A 43 27.82 -36.73 -34.77
N PRO A 44 28.25 -36.93 -33.50
CA PRO A 44 28.88 -38.19 -33.10
C PRO A 44 27.89 -39.33 -33.35
N PRO A 45 28.35 -40.50 -33.85
CA PRO A 45 27.49 -41.63 -34.14
C PRO A 45 26.76 -42.07 -32.88
N LEU A 46 25.44 -42.19 -32.98
CA LEU A 46 24.55 -42.69 -31.94
C LEU A 46 25.05 -44.07 -31.49
N LYS A 47 25.43 -44.17 -30.20
CA LYS A 47 25.78 -45.50 -29.64
C LYS A 47 24.54 -46.36 -29.67
N THR A 48 24.67 -47.61 -30.08
CA THR A 48 23.61 -48.65 -30.24
C THR A 48 22.79 -48.88 -28.93
N ALA A 49 23.24 -48.34 -27.81
CA ALA A 49 22.56 -48.37 -26.50
C ALA A 49 21.34 -47.44 -26.36
N ASP A 50 21.09 -46.57 -27.35
CA ASP A 50 20.04 -45.57 -27.29
C ASP A 50 18.73 -45.98 -27.98
N ILE A 51 18.64 -47.20 -28.51
CA ILE A 51 17.44 -47.70 -29.20
C ILE A 51 16.97 -49.01 -28.53
N VAL A 52 15.73 -49.04 -28.12
CA VAL A 52 15.11 -50.19 -27.45
C VAL A 52 13.87 -50.64 -28.23
N ARG A 53 13.79 -51.94 -28.45
CA ARG A 53 12.59 -52.60 -29.01
C ARG A 53 11.74 -53.16 -27.88
N VAL A 54 10.49 -52.74 -27.79
CA VAL A 54 9.54 -53.17 -26.74
C VAL A 54 8.68 -54.29 -27.28
N THR A 55 8.51 -55.36 -26.52
CA THR A 55 7.62 -56.48 -26.88
C THR A 55 6.15 -56.07 -26.66
N ALA A 56 5.24 -56.70 -27.40
CA ALA A 56 3.79 -56.44 -27.30
C ALA A 56 3.24 -56.60 -25.87
N GLU A 57 3.82 -57.53 -25.10
CA GLU A 57 3.47 -57.78 -23.69
C GLU A 57 3.84 -56.64 -22.75
N ARG A 58 4.78 -55.81 -23.14
CA ARG A 58 5.25 -54.65 -22.30
C ARG A 58 4.64 -53.31 -22.70
N MET A 59 4.02 -53.29 -23.92
CA MET A 59 3.40 -52.08 -24.43
C MET A 59 2.26 -51.53 -23.53
N HIS A 60 1.56 -52.42 -22.82
CA HIS A 60 0.47 -51.99 -21.92
C HIS A 60 0.96 -51.20 -20.70
N ARG A 61 2.28 -51.17 -20.41
CA ARG A 61 2.88 -50.42 -19.28
C ARG A 61 3.32 -49.04 -19.66
N ILE A 62 3.30 -48.67 -20.93
CA ILE A 62 3.71 -47.36 -21.42
C ILE A 62 2.54 -46.68 -22.12
N SER A 63 2.43 -45.38 -21.99
CA SER A 63 1.51 -44.56 -22.79
C SER A 63 2.33 -43.75 -23.78
N ILE A 64 1.85 -43.67 -25.01
CA ILE A 64 2.45 -42.86 -26.06
C ILE A 64 1.58 -41.62 -26.20
N VAL A 65 2.21 -40.45 -26.25
CA VAL A 65 1.55 -39.15 -26.36
C VAL A 65 2.25 -38.33 -27.45
N ASP A 66 1.48 -37.53 -28.16
CA ASP A 66 2.02 -36.65 -29.17
C ASP A 66 2.65 -35.42 -28.50
N VAL A 67 3.75 -34.91 -29.07
CA VAL A 67 4.37 -33.65 -28.67
C VAL A 67 3.54 -32.50 -29.21
N GLU A 68 2.84 -31.82 -28.33
CA GLU A 68 1.99 -30.68 -28.65
C GLU A 68 2.74 -29.37 -28.51
N LEU A 69 2.34 -28.36 -29.29
CA LEU A 69 2.76 -26.99 -29.08
C LEU A 69 1.97 -26.41 -27.92
N CYS A 70 2.69 -26.02 -26.87
CA CYS A 70 2.13 -25.40 -25.68
C CYS A 70 2.70 -23.98 -25.56
N SER A 71 1.88 -23.05 -25.06
CA SER A 71 2.36 -21.73 -24.65
C SER A 71 2.93 -21.84 -23.25
N PHE A 72 4.19 -21.47 -23.10
CA PHE A 72 4.86 -21.39 -21.82
C PHE A 72 5.16 -19.93 -21.50
N HIS A 73 4.70 -19.49 -20.35
CA HIS A 73 4.96 -18.13 -19.89
C HIS A 73 6.21 -18.11 -19.04
N LEU A 74 7.12 -17.20 -19.37
CA LEU A 74 8.23 -16.89 -18.47
C LEU A 74 7.64 -16.26 -17.21
N GLN A 75 7.81 -16.94 -16.08
CA GLN A 75 7.30 -16.47 -14.80
C GLN A 75 8.46 -16.17 -13.85
N LYS A 76 8.35 -15.06 -13.17
CA LYS A 76 9.21 -14.71 -12.06
C LYS A 76 8.39 -14.72 -10.78
N SER A 77 8.96 -15.25 -9.73
CA SER A 77 8.30 -15.26 -8.41
C SER A 77 8.99 -14.29 -7.46
N ALA A 78 8.19 -13.58 -6.71
CA ALA A 78 8.65 -12.76 -5.60
C ALA A 78 7.85 -13.07 -4.34
N ILE A 79 8.45 -12.89 -3.19
CA ILE A 79 7.78 -13.06 -1.90
C ILE A 79 7.22 -11.71 -1.49
N GLY A 80 6.01 -11.71 -0.98
CA GLY A 80 5.33 -10.54 -0.48
C GLY A 80 4.43 -10.86 0.70
N GLN A 81 3.70 -9.86 1.13
CA GLN A 81 2.68 -9.98 2.18
C GLN A 81 1.45 -9.17 1.81
N ILE A 82 0.31 -9.63 2.31
CA ILE A 82 -0.95 -8.89 2.22
C ILE A 82 -0.89 -7.73 3.21
N ALA A 83 -1.34 -6.57 2.82
CA ALA A 83 -1.43 -5.39 3.68
C ALA A 83 -2.79 -4.72 3.52
N PHE A 84 -3.18 -3.90 4.49
CA PHE A 84 -4.33 -3.05 4.32
C PHE A 84 -4.11 -2.07 3.16
N ASN A 85 -5.19 -1.73 2.47
CA ASN A 85 -5.18 -0.64 1.50
C ASN A 85 -5.04 0.69 2.26
N GLU A 86 -3.84 1.30 2.19
CA GLU A 86 -3.54 2.54 2.93
C GLU A 86 -4.39 3.72 2.45
N ASP A 87 -4.84 3.71 1.18
CA ASP A 87 -5.70 4.75 0.63
C ASP A 87 -7.16 4.63 1.13
N ALA A 88 -7.55 3.44 1.58
CA ALA A 88 -8.85 3.13 2.17
C ALA A 88 -8.78 2.88 3.69
N SER A 89 -7.70 3.29 4.33
CA SER A 89 -7.45 3.12 5.75
C SER A 89 -7.18 4.46 6.43
N THR A 90 -7.66 4.62 7.66
CA THR A 90 -7.44 5.84 8.44
C THR A 90 -7.07 5.50 9.88
N ALA A 91 -6.02 6.15 10.37
CA ALA A 91 -5.71 6.20 11.78
C ALA A 91 -6.63 7.20 12.47
N VAL A 92 -7.32 6.78 13.52
CA VAL A 92 -8.15 7.65 14.34
C VAL A 92 -7.32 8.14 15.50
N LEU A 93 -7.08 9.46 15.47
CA LEU A 93 -6.46 10.20 16.55
C LEU A 93 -7.55 10.90 17.37
N THR A 94 -7.23 11.36 18.56
CA THR A 94 -8.14 12.22 19.31
C THR A 94 -7.73 13.68 19.15
N PRO A 95 -8.66 14.59 18.81
CA PRO A 95 -8.39 16.02 18.86
C PRO A 95 -8.47 16.59 20.29
N PHE A 96 -8.81 15.76 21.29
CA PHE A 96 -9.08 16.14 22.68
C PHE A 96 -8.15 15.40 23.62
N SER A 97 -7.71 16.09 24.66
CA SER A 97 -7.04 15.47 25.80
C SER A 97 -8.06 15.10 26.88
N GLY A 98 -7.89 13.92 27.49
CA GLY A 98 -8.80 13.49 28.53
C GLY A 98 -8.69 12.01 28.88
N ARG A 99 -9.55 11.55 29.80
CA ARG A 99 -9.61 10.15 30.21
C ARG A 99 -10.68 9.40 29.43
N VAL A 100 -10.31 8.27 28.85
CA VAL A 100 -11.28 7.38 28.18
C VAL A 100 -12.19 6.75 29.21
N THR A 101 -13.47 7.03 29.11
CA THR A 101 -14.50 6.52 30.04
C THR A 101 -15.13 5.23 29.54
N ARG A 102 -15.40 5.18 28.25
CA ARG A 102 -16.08 4.02 27.65
C ARG A 102 -15.54 3.72 26.24
N LEU A 103 -15.34 2.44 25.95
CA LEU A 103 -15.05 1.94 24.62
C LEU A 103 -16.35 1.38 24.03
N ILE A 104 -16.74 1.83 22.85
CA ILE A 104 -17.97 1.45 22.17
C ILE A 104 -17.64 0.42 21.10
N ALA A 105 -16.79 0.78 20.14
CA ALA A 105 -16.39 -0.10 19.06
C ALA A 105 -15.24 -1.04 19.47
N LYS A 106 -15.32 -2.29 19.02
CA LYS A 106 -14.31 -3.33 19.24
C LYS A 106 -13.57 -3.65 17.96
N ILE A 107 -12.42 -4.32 18.08
CA ILE A 107 -11.71 -4.86 16.92
C ILE A 107 -12.60 -5.88 16.20
N GLY A 108 -12.76 -5.72 14.91
CA GLY A 108 -13.60 -6.54 14.05
C GLY A 108 -15.01 -5.97 13.80
N ASP A 109 -15.42 -4.92 14.53
CA ASP A 109 -16.72 -4.28 14.30
C ASP A 109 -16.70 -3.50 12.99
N GLU A 110 -17.78 -3.59 12.23
CA GLU A 110 -18.05 -2.73 11.08
C GLU A 110 -18.66 -1.42 11.55
N VAL A 111 -18.12 -0.31 11.12
CA VAL A 111 -18.57 1.04 11.48
C VAL A 111 -18.84 1.86 10.23
N LYS A 112 -19.83 2.74 10.32
CA LYS A 112 -20.11 3.77 9.30
C LYS A 112 -19.43 5.08 9.71
N ARG A 113 -19.22 5.96 8.74
CA ARG A 113 -18.77 7.31 9.03
C ARG A 113 -19.73 8.00 10.00
N GLY A 114 -19.18 8.49 11.10
CA GLY A 114 -19.96 9.13 12.17
C GLY A 114 -20.37 8.21 13.32
N ASP A 115 -20.19 6.90 13.21
CA ASP A 115 -20.51 5.98 14.32
C ASP A 115 -19.57 6.19 15.50
N PRO A 116 -20.05 6.06 16.74
CA PRO A 116 -19.29 6.29 17.95
C PRO A 116 -18.25 5.18 18.17
N LEU A 117 -17.00 5.55 18.42
CA LEU A 117 -15.90 4.62 18.71
C LEU A 117 -15.63 4.51 20.22
N PHE A 118 -15.52 5.64 20.90
CA PHE A 118 -15.24 5.72 22.33
C PHE A 118 -15.61 7.09 22.88
N GLU A 119 -15.69 7.19 24.20
CA GLU A 119 -15.98 8.43 24.93
C GLU A 119 -14.81 8.83 25.79
N ILE A 120 -14.60 10.14 25.87
CA ILE A 120 -13.53 10.79 26.64
C ILE A 120 -14.17 11.80 27.60
N ASP A 121 -13.72 11.82 28.84
CA ASP A 121 -13.94 12.91 29.81
C ASP A 121 -12.83 13.94 29.58
N SER A 122 -13.20 15.12 29.02
CA SER A 122 -12.26 16.15 28.60
C SER A 122 -12.37 17.43 29.45
N PRO A 123 -11.35 17.75 30.24
CA PRO A 123 -11.29 19.02 30.99
C PRO A 123 -11.35 20.26 30.09
N GLU A 124 -10.83 20.18 28.86
CA GLU A 124 -10.84 21.27 27.88
C GLU A 124 -12.28 21.62 27.46
N VAL A 125 -13.12 20.60 27.29
CA VAL A 125 -14.54 20.78 26.95
C VAL A 125 -15.31 21.37 28.11
N VAL A 126 -15.04 20.91 29.35
CA VAL A 126 -15.61 21.48 30.58
C VAL A 126 -15.29 22.95 30.68
N GLN A 127 -14.03 23.33 30.48
CA GLN A 127 -13.61 24.74 30.56
C GLN A 127 -14.28 25.60 29.49
N ALA A 128 -14.35 25.11 28.25
CA ALA A 128 -14.99 25.84 27.16
C ALA A 128 -16.52 26.03 27.38
N GLN A 129 -17.20 25.03 27.99
CA GLN A 129 -18.61 25.16 28.36
C GLN A 129 -18.81 26.16 29.49
N THR A 130 -17.92 26.16 30.49
CA THR A 130 -17.95 27.12 31.59
C THR A 130 -17.73 28.54 31.08
N ASP A 131 -16.75 28.73 30.16
CA ASP A 131 -16.49 30.03 29.53
C ASP A 131 -17.72 30.52 28.74
N LEU A 132 -18.42 29.64 28.05
CA LEU A 132 -19.65 29.97 27.32
C LEU A 132 -20.76 30.45 28.27
N ILE A 133 -20.98 29.71 29.35
CA ILE A 133 -21.99 30.07 30.37
C ILE A 133 -21.67 31.43 30.98
N ALA A 134 -20.40 31.69 31.35
CA ALA A 134 -19.96 32.95 31.89
C ALA A 134 -20.16 34.11 30.89
N ALA A 135 -19.85 33.88 29.61
CA ALA A 135 -20.04 34.89 28.56
C ALA A 135 -21.54 35.21 28.32
N ALA A 136 -22.41 34.18 28.35
CA ALA A 136 -23.84 34.39 28.24
C ALA A 136 -24.42 35.24 29.41
N GLN A 137 -24.00 34.90 30.63
CA GLN A 137 -24.40 35.67 31.83
C GLN A 137 -23.87 37.12 31.80
N ALA A 138 -22.64 37.33 31.35
CA ALA A 138 -22.07 38.68 31.17
C ALA A 138 -22.87 39.52 30.18
N LEU A 139 -23.30 38.91 29.05
CA LEU A 139 -24.16 39.59 28.08
C LEU A 139 -25.52 39.99 28.67
N GLU A 140 -26.18 39.11 29.42
CA GLU A 140 -27.46 39.42 30.08
C GLU A 140 -27.32 40.55 31.09
N LYS A 141 -26.21 40.56 31.88
CA LYS A 141 -25.87 41.67 32.77
C LYS A 141 -25.70 42.97 32.00
N SER A 142 -24.92 42.98 30.93
CA SER A 142 -24.68 44.20 30.14
C SER A 142 -25.98 44.72 29.48
N ARG A 143 -26.84 43.82 29.01
CA ARG A 143 -28.18 44.18 28.48
C ARG A 143 -29.08 44.82 29.53
N SER A 144 -29.07 44.30 30.74
CA SER A 144 -29.82 44.87 31.87
C SER A 144 -29.30 46.28 32.22
N GLN A 145 -27.98 46.45 32.22
CA GLN A 145 -27.34 47.74 32.48
C GLN A 145 -27.69 48.76 31.38
N LEU A 146 -27.67 48.33 30.10
CA LEU A 146 -28.06 49.17 28.98
C LEU A 146 -29.53 49.57 29.05
N ALA A 147 -30.43 48.66 29.43
CA ALA A 147 -31.85 48.98 29.62
C ALA A 147 -32.04 50.04 30.71
N LEU A 148 -31.31 49.95 31.83
CA LEU A 148 -31.31 50.98 32.87
C LEU A 148 -30.80 52.32 32.37
N ALA A 149 -29.63 52.36 31.71
CA ALA A 149 -29.01 53.55 31.17
C ALA A 149 -29.90 54.25 30.13
N ARG A 150 -30.58 53.47 29.26
CA ARG A 150 -31.58 54.01 28.31
C ARG A 150 -32.74 54.69 29.02
N ASN A 151 -33.33 54.04 30.03
CA ASN A 151 -34.43 54.62 30.80
C ASN A 151 -34.02 55.92 31.53
N VAL A 152 -32.79 56.00 32.01
CA VAL A 152 -32.25 57.24 32.63
C VAL A 152 -32.07 58.33 31.59
N ALA A 153 -31.45 58.01 30.44
CA ALA A 153 -31.23 58.97 29.37
C ALA A 153 -32.58 59.55 28.80
N ASP A 154 -33.55 58.67 28.56
CA ASP A 154 -34.85 59.07 28.09
C ASP A 154 -35.57 60.00 29.08
N ARG A 155 -35.49 59.73 30.36
CA ARG A 155 -36.00 60.59 31.43
C ARG A 155 -35.29 61.96 31.43
N GLN A 156 -33.99 62.00 31.29
CA GLN A 156 -33.23 63.25 31.25
C GLN A 156 -33.53 64.05 30.00
N VAL A 157 -33.79 63.45 28.87
CA VAL A 157 -34.29 64.12 27.66
C VAL A 157 -35.61 64.80 27.95
N GLY A 158 -36.59 64.13 28.58
CA GLY A 158 -37.87 64.73 28.97
C GLY A 158 -37.74 65.88 29.97
N LEU A 159 -36.91 65.72 31.00
CA LEU A 159 -36.68 66.77 32.01
C LEU A 159 -35.96 67.99 31.39
N PHE A 160 -35.01 67.80 30.51
CA PHE A 160 -34.34 68.88 29.79
C PHE A 160 -35.29 69.65 28.89
N ALA A 161 -36.19 68.96 28.16
CA ALA A 161 -37.24 69.66 27.40
C ALA A 161 -38.18 70.51 28.29
N ALA A 162 -38.43 70.01 29.54
CA ALA A 162 -39.23 70.71 30.52
C ALA A 162 -38.42 71.82 31.29
N LYS A 163 -37.11 71.99 30.92
CA LYS A 163 -36.16 72.89 31.63
C LYS A 163 -35.94 72.54 33.12
N ALA A 164 -36.11 71.31 33.50
CA ALA A 164 -36.00 70.81 34.90
C ALA A 164 -34.68 70.08 35.17
N THR A 165 -33.75 70.07 34.23
CA THR A 165 -32.38 69.52 34.42
C THR A 165 -31.35 70.31 33.62
N SER A 166 -30.05 70.15 33.93
CA SER A 166 -28.95 70.84 33.25
C SER A 166 -28.52 70.09 31.96
N GLN A 167 -27.92 70.86 31.03
CA GLN A 167 -27.34 70.19 29.80
C GLN A 167 -26.27 69.22 30.17
N ARG A 168 -25.46 69.50 31.21
CA ARG A 168 -24.42 68.61 31.69
C ARG A 168 -24.98 67.24 32.13
N GLU A 169 -26.09 67.20 32.83
CA GLU A 169 -26.75 65.99 33.30
C GLU A 169 -27.30 65.17 32.10
N LEU A 170 -27.86 65.86 31.10
CA LEU A 170 -28.30 65.21 29.86
C LEU A 170 -27.11 64.61 29.11
N GLU A 171 -26.02 65.36 28.94
CA GLU A 171 -24.81 64.86 28.25
C GLU A 171 -24.20 63.67 28.97
N GLN A 172 -24.17 63.71 30.34
CA GLN A 172 -23.69 62.61 31.20
C GLN A 172 -24.56 61.33 30.95
N ALA A 173 -25.89 61.48 31.03
CA ALA A 173 -26.78 60.31 30.80
C ALA A 173 -26.65 59.67 29.39
N ARG A 174 -26.42 60.51 28.39
CA ARG A 174 -26.13 60.03 27.01
C ARG A 174 -24.78 59.33 26.92
N ALA A 175 -23.75 59.84 27.59
CA ALA A 175 -22.42 59.23 27.65
C ALA A 175 -22.48 57.85 28.35
N ASP A 176 -23.24 57.76 29.47
CA ASP A 176 -23.45 56.50 30.20
C ASP A 176 -24.20 55.46 29.35
N GLN A 177 -25.20 55.91 28.57
CA GLN A 177 -25.90 55.04 27.62
C GLN A 177 -24.95 54.51 26.50
N ALA A 178 -24.14 55.38 25.91
CA ALA A 178 -23.19 55.03 24.87
C ALA A 178 -22.12 54.04 25.38
N ALA A 179 -21.67 54.24 26.64
CA ALA A 179 -20.77 53.28 27.31
C ALA A 179 -21.43 51.91 27.49
N ALA A 180 -22.65 51.88 28.02
CA ALA A 180 -23.40 50.61 28.17
C ALA A 180 -23.71 49.92 26.84
N GLU A 181 -23.94 50.65 25.75
CA GLU A 181 -24.07 50.09 24.40
C GLU A 181 -22.77 49.43 23.90
N THR A 182 -21.62 50.04 24.26
CA THR A 182 -20.31 49.49 23.93
C THR A 182 -20.04 48.22 24.73
N ASP A 183 -20.41 48.19 26.02
CA ASP A 183 -20.28 47.02 26.89
C ASP A 183 -21.10 45.80 26.35
N VAL A 184 -22.33 46.06 25.86
CA VAL A 184 -23.15 45.03 25.22
C VAL A 184 -22.45 44.46 23.98
N ARG A 185 -21.94 45.34 23.09
CA ARG A 185 -21.20 44.89 21.89
C ARG A 185 -19.97 44.06 22.23
N THR A 186 -19.25 44.44 23.24
CA THR A 186 -18.08 43.70 23.75
C THR A 186 -18.50 42.33 24.28
N ALA A 187 -19.54 42.24 25.09
CA ALA A 187 -20.06 41.00 25.64
C ALA A 187 -20.61 40.06 24.52
N GLU A 188 -21.25 40.60 23.48
CA GLU A 188 -21.66 39.83 22.31
C GLU A 188 -20.48 39.24 21.54
N GLY A 189 -19.38 40.00 21.42
CA GLY A 189 -18.12 39.51 20.83
C GLY A 189 -17.53 38.36 21.61
N VAL A 190 -17.47 38.45 22.94
CA VAL A 190 -16.97 37.39 23.83
C VAL A 190 -17.82 36.13 23.73
N LEU A 191 -19.15 36.27 23.77
CA LEU A 191 -20.07 35.17 23.63
C LEU A 191 -19.89 34.46 22.28
N THR A 192 -19.73 35.22 21.22
CA THR A 192 -19.49 34.69 19.87
C THR A 192 -18.17 33.90 19.82
N ALA A 193 -17.11 34.41 20.41
CA ALA A 193 -15.84 33.72 20.51
C ALA A 193 -15.94 32.40 21.31
N ALA A 194 -16.66 32.40 22.45
CA ALA A 194 -16.90 31.18 23.23
C ALA A 194 -17.69 30.10 22.45
N ARG A 195 -18.73 30.51 21.70
CA ARG A 195 -19.47 29.61 20.80
C ARG A 195 -18.57 28.98 19.73
N HIS A 196 -17.71 29.79 19.10
CA HIS A 196 -16.76 29.30 18.11
C HIS A 196 -15.77 28.30 18.70
N ARG A 197 -15.27 28.56 19.92
CA ARG A 197 -14.35 27.64 20.61
C ARG A 197 -14.99 26.26 20.82
N LEU A 198 -16.25 26.20 21.28
CA LEU A 198 -16.97 24.92 21.46
C LEU A 198 -17.23 24.20 20.13
N ARG A 199 -17.53 24.94 19.05
CA ARG A 199 -17.67 24.34 17.73
C ARG A 199 -16.36 23.73 17.23
N MET A 200 -15.23 24.40 17.43
CA MET A 200 -13.90 23.84 17.12
C MET A 200 -13.60 22.57 17.92
N LEU A 201 -14.14 22.46 19.13
CA LEU A 201 -14.09 21.25 19.95
C LEU A 201 -15.14 20.21 19.53
N GLY A 202 -15.74 20.32 18.34
CA GLY A 202 -16.64 19.31 17.77
C GLY A 202 -18.07 19.29 18.32
N ARG A 203 -18.44 20.27 19.16
CA ARG A 203 -19.83 20.38 19.65
C ARG A 203 -20.75 20.97 18.59
N GLY A 204 -21.88 20.28 18.34
CA GLY A 204 -22.89 20.74 17.39
C GLY A 204 -23.61 22.02 17.85
N GLU A 205 -24.22 22.76 16.94
CA GLU A 205 -24.92 24.02 17.25
C GLU A 205 -26.08 23.83 18.24
N ALA A 206 -26.82 22.72 18.11
CA ALA A 206 -27.90 22.40 19.05
C ALA A 206 -27.39 22.16 20.47
N GLU A 207 -26.20 21.59 20.61
CA GLU A 207 -25.57 21.29 21.87
C GLU A 207 -25.02 22.57 22.53
N VAL A 208 -24.36 23.43 21.73
CA VAL A 208 -23.92 24.76 22.18
C VAL A 208 -25.12 25.58 22.69
N ALA A 209 -26.20 25.61 21.94
CA ALA A 209 -27.43 26.29 22.36
C ALA A 209 -28.09 25.69 23.60
N ARG A 210 -27.96 24.37 23.83
CA ARG A 210 -28.43 23.70 25.04
C ARG A 210 -27.62 24.15 26.26
N VAL A 211 -26.30 24.08 26.18
CA VAL A 211 -25.39 24.53 27.25
C VAL A 211 -25.68 25.98 27.64
N GLU A 212 -25.88 26.85 26.63
CA GLU A 212 -26.17 28.27 26.85
C GLU A 212 -27.51 28.52 27.56
N ARG A 213 -28.55 27.71 27.27
CA ARG A 213 -29.86 27.84 27.91
C ARG A 213 -29.97 27.17 29.27
N GLU A 214 -29.38 25.96 29.37
CA GLU A 214 -29.59 25.11 30.56
C GLU A 214 -28.49 25.31 31.61
N HIS A 215 -27.37 25.97 31.22
CA HIS A 215 -26.19 26.20 32.06
C HIS A 215 -25.63 24.88 32.65
N THR A 216 -25.80 23.75 31.93
CA THR A 216 -25.30 22.43 32.33
C THR A 216 -24.01 22.13 31.62
N VAL A 217 -23.06 21.51 32.33
CA VAL A 217 -21.76 21.11 31.80
C VAL A 217 -21.75 19.59 31.63
N ASP A 218 -21.41 19.12 30.43
CA ASP A 218 -21.23 17.71 30.11
C ASP A 218 -19.77 17.47 29.71
N PRO A 219 -18.99 16.76 30.54
CA PRO A 219 -17.57 16.51 30.27
C PRO A 219 -17.34 15.48 29.16
N LEU A 220 -18.37 14.67 28.86
CA LEU A 220 -18.22 13.55 27.93
C LEU A 220 -18.23 14.03 26.49
N ILE A 221 -17.25 13.59 25.74
CA ILE A 221 -17.17 13.79 24.30
C ILE A 221 -16.99 12.44 23.59
N THR A 222 -17.75 12.25 22.53
CA THR A 222 -17.67 11.03 21.71
C THR A 222 -16.74 11.26 20.55
N VAL A 223 -15.78 10.37 20.39
CA VAL A 223 -14.92 10.30 19.19
C VAL A 223 -15.56 9.34 18.21
N ASN A 224 -15.85 9.85 17.00
CA ASN A 224 -16.58 9.13 15.97
C ASN A 224 -15.64 8.65 14.85
N ALA A 225 -16.10 7.64 14.10
CA ALA A 225 -15.41 7.10 12.95
C ALA A 225 -15.34 8.13 11.80
N PRO A 226 -14.15 8.47 11.28
CA PRO A 226 -13.99 9.42 10.18
C PRO A 226 -14.38 8.83 8.82
N ILE A 227 -14.27 7.50 8.68
CA ILE A 227 -14.62 6.73 7.47
C ILE A 227 -15.49 5.53 7.84
N ALA A 228 -16.17 4.95 6.88
CA ALA A 228 -16.79 3.63 7.00
C ALA A 228 -15.73 2.54 6.80
N GLY A 229 -15.89 1.38 7.44
CA GLY A 229 -15.00 0.24 7.33
C GLY A 229 -15.00 -0.63 8.57
N THR A 230 -14.01 -1.50 8.68
CA THR A 230 -13.83 -2.39 9.85
C THR A 230 -12.77 -1.83 10.78
N VAL A 231 -12.99 -1.92 12.08
CA VAL A 231 -11.98 -1.58 13.10
C VAL A 231 -10.89 -2.65 13.10
N VAL A 232 -9.72 -2.33 12.55
CA VAL A 232 -8.60 -3.28 12.39
C VAL A 232 -7.60 -3.22 13.54
N ALA A 233 -7.55 -2.10 14.27
CA ALA A 233 -6.69 -1.97 15.44
C ALA A 233 -7.31 -1.03 16.46
N ARG A 234 -7.02 -1.32 17.73
CA ARG A 234 -7.34 -0.46 18.88
C ARG A 234 -6.16 -0.49 19.85
N LYS A 235 -5.59 0.69 20.08
CA LYS A 235 -4.41 0.88 20.95
C LYS A 235 -4.73 1.66 22.23
N VAL A 236 -6.01 1.81 22.55
CA VAL A 236 -6.49 2.53 23.73
C VAL A 236 -7.31 1.63 24.63
N GLY A 237 -7.16 1.82 25.95
CA GLY A 237 -7.86 1.10 27.00
C GLY A 237 -8.81 1.98 27.81
N PRO A 238 -9.79 1.37 28.52
CA PRO A 238 -10.66 2.10 29.45
C PRO A 238 -9.83 2.71 30.59
N GLY A 239 -10.14 3.96 30.98
CA GLY A 239 -9.43 4.67 32.04
C GLY A 239 -8.09 5.28 31.63
N GLN A 240 -7.60 4.99 30.43
CA GLN A 240 -6.35 5.57 29.91
C GLN A 240 -6.53 7.05 29.66
N TYR A 241 -5.52 7.86 30.04
CA TYR A 241 -5.45 9.25 29.67
C TYR A 241 -4.81 9.40 28.29
N VAL A 242 -5.47 10.08 27.38
CA VAL A 242 -4.99 10.36 26.02
C VAL A 242 -4.75 11.86 25.85
N ARG A 243 -3.84 12.22 24.96
CA ARG A 243 -3.45 13.61 24.72
C ARG A 243 -3.60 13.94 23.24
N SER A 244 -4.16 15.10 22.95
CA SER A 244 -4.35 15.58 21.59
C SER A 244 -3.04 15.88 20.85
N ASP A 245 -1.97 16.23 21.58
CA ASP A 245 -0.63 16.58 21.05
C ASP A 245 0.30 15.36 20.88
N ALA A 246 -0.06 14.18 21.39
CA ALA A 246 0.80 12.99 21.32
C ALA A 246 0.86 12.37 19.92
N GLY A 247 -0.14 12.61 19.08
CA GLY A 247 -0.22 12.00 17.75
C GLY A 247 -0.47 10.48 17.79
N ASP A 248 -0.91 9.94 18.93
CA ASP A 248 -1.13 8.51 19.12
C ASP A 248 -2.34 8.02 18.30
N GLN A 249 -2.11 6.99 17.52
CA GLN A 249 -3.17 6.25 16.85
C GLN A 249 -3.95 5.43 17.88
N LEU A 250 -5.18 5.83 18.16
CA LEU A 250 -6.04 5.13 19.12
C LEU A 250 -6.83 3.98 18.48
N TYR A 251 -7.35 4.21 17.28
CA TYR A 251 -8.00 3.21 16.45
C TYR A 251 -7.44 3.24 15.02
N ALA A 252 -7.61 2.15 14.30
CA ALA A 252 -7.45 2.10 12.85
C ALA A 252 -8.70 1.51 12.23
N ILE A 253 -9.21 2.16 11.20
CA ILE A 253 -10.37 1.72 10.43
C ILE A 253 -9.91 1.54 9.00
N SER A 254 -10.26 0.41 8.39
CA SER A 254 -9.90 0.08 7.01
C SER A 254 -11.09 -0.54 6.28
N ASP A 255 -11.24 -0.18 5.02
CA ASP A 255 -12.07 -0.95 4.10
C ASP A 255 -11.31 -2.23 3.71
N LEU A 256 -11.90 -3.39 4.00
CA LEU A 256 -11.30 -4.70 3.75
C LEU A 256 -11.74 -5.33 2.43
N THR A 257 -12.57 -4.65 1.64
CA THR A 257 -13.04 -5.15 0.33
C THR A 257 -11.93 -5.23 -0.71
N THR A 258 -10.92 -4.38 -0.56
CA THR A 258 -9.69 -4.39 -1.34
C THR A 258 -8.47 -4.38 -0.42
N MET A 259 -7.52 -5.23 -0.73
CA MET A 259 -6.25 -5.32 0.02
C MET A 259 -5.08 -4.97 -0.90
N TRP A 260 -3.97 -4.65 -0.32
CA TRP A 260 -2.72 -4.53 -1.06
C TRP A 260 -1.86 -5.78 -0.89
N VAL A 261 -1.13 -6.09 -1.94
CA VAL A 261 -0.02 -7.04 -1.89
C VAL A 261 1.27 -6.24 -2.04
N LYS A 262 2.10 -6.28 -1.03
CA LYS A 262 3.43 -5.66 -1.00
C LYS A 262 4.46 -6.74 -1.28
N ALA A 263 5.00 -6.78 -2.51
CA ALA A 263 6.00 -7.76 -2.91
C ALA A 263 7.38 -7.13 -3.00
N SER A 264 8.38 -7.88 -2.56
CA SER A 264 9.80 -7.51 -2.64
C SER A 264 10.42 -8.17 -3.87
N VAL A 265 10.52 -7.43 -4.98
CA VAL A 265 11.04 -7.93 -6.26
C VAL A 265 12.56 -7.67 -6.34
N PRO A 266 13.40 -8.66 -6.72
CA PRO A 266 14.83 -8.44 -6.95
C PRO A 266 15.10 -7.34 -7.96
N GLU A 267 16.15 -6.55 -7.73
CA GLU A 267 16.57 -5.46 -8.64
C GLU A 267 16.80 -5.94 -10.07
N SER A 268 17.34 -7.16 -10.25
CA SER A 268 17.54 -7.78 -11.57
C SER A 268 16.26 -7.97 -12.38
N ASP A 269 15.13 -8.19 -11.70
CA ASP A 269 13.87 -8.55 -12.32
C ASP A 269 12.89 -7.37 -12.42
N ILE A 270 13.20 -6.23 -11.77
CA ILE A 270 12.28 -5.09 -11.68
C ILE A 270 11.92 -4.48 -13.05
N ARG A 271 12.84 -4.53 -14.02
CA ARG A 271 12.60 -4.07 -15.40
C ARG A 271 11.51 -4.85 -16.14
N LEU A 272 11.15 -6.03 -15.64
CA LEU A 272 10.12 -6.90 -16.19
C LEU A 272 8.74 -6.62 -15.61
N VAL A 273 8.66 -5.74 -14.59
CA VAL A 273 7.44 -5.37 -13.89
C VAL A 273 6.97 -4.01 -14.36
N HIS A 274 5.69 -3.89 -14.71
CA HIS A 274 5.09 -2.66 -15.19
C HIS A 274 3.82 -2.32 -14.40
N VAL A 275 3.56 -1.04 -14.21
CA VAL A 275 2.30 -0.58 -13.64
C VAL A 275 1.15 -0.97 -14.56
N GLY A 276 0.05 -1.48 -13.99
CA GLY A 276 -1.10 -2.00 -14.73
C GLY A 276 -1.00 -3.49 -15.09
N GLN A 277 0.17 -4.13 -14.91
CA GLN A 277 0.37 -5.54 -15.20
C GLN A 277 -0.47 -6.42 -14.28
N GLU A 278 -1.12 -7.43 -14.86
CA GLU A 278 -1.80 -8.47 -14.09
C GLU A 278 -0.78 -9.48 -13.56
N ILE A 279 -1.00 -9.92 -12.33
CA ILE A 279 -0.16 -10.86 -11.63
C ILE A 279 -1.02 -11.88 -10.91
N GLU A 280 -0.46 -13.04 -10.69
CA GLU A 280 -1.06 -14.09 -9.89
C GLU A 280 -0.48 -14.09 -8.49
N VAL A 281 -1.35 -14.15 -7.50
CA VAL A 281 -0.98 -14.16 -6.08
C VAL A 281 -1.51 -15.44 -5.46
N SER A 282 -0.62 -16.23 -4.89
CA SER A 282 -0.96 -17.38 -4.06
C SER A 282 -0.65 -17.09 -2.62
N VAL A 283 -1.60 -17.38 -1.72
CA VAL A 283 -1.47 -17.14 -0.29
C VAL A 283 -1.44 -18.49 0.42
N ALA A 284 -0.41 -18.73 1.22
CA ALA A 284 -0.22 -20.03 1.89
C ALA A 284 -1.40 -20.39 2.83
N ALA A 285 -2.04 -19.40 3.42
CA ALA A 285 -3.19 -19.58 4.30
C ALA A 285 -4.49 -19.97 3.56
N VAL A 286 -4.53 -19.84 2.21
CA VAL A 286 -5.69 -20.17 1.37
C VAL A 286 -5.22 -21.11 0.25
N PRO A 287 -4.93 -22.39 0.55
CA PRO A 287 -4.36 -23.30 -0.41
C PRO A 287 -5.35 -23.61 -1.54
N GLY A 288 -4.81 -23.80 -2.75
CA GLY A 288 -5.60 -24.15 -3.94
C GLY A 288 -6.31 -22.96 -4.61
N ARG A 289 -6.21 -21.75 -4.06
CA ARG A 289 -6.80 -20.55 -4.65
C ARG A 289 -5.70 -19.60 -5.16
N VAL A 290 -5.81 -19.22 -6.41
CA VAL A 290 -4.97 -18.19 -7.03
C VAL A 290 -5.82 -16.92 -7.17
N PHE A 291 -5.30 -15.82 -6.66
CA PHE A 291 -5.93 -14.53 -6.76
C PHE A 291 -5.28 -13.71 -7.88
N LYS A 292 -6.09 -13.01 -8.63
CA LYS A 292 -5.60 -12.04 -9.62
C LYS A 292 -5.44 -10.69 -8.95
N ALA A 293 -4.30 -10.06 -9.14
CA ALA A 293 -4.00 -8.73 -8.65
C ALA A 293 -3.41 -7.89 -9.77
N ARG A 294 -3.43 -6.57 -9.59
CA ARG A 294 -2.90 -5.61 -10.56
C ARG A 294 -1.83 -4.75 -9.91
N VAL A 295 -0.69 -4.62 -10.56
CA VAL A 295 0.40 -3.73 -10.12
C VAL A 295 -0.07 -2.28 -10.21
N ILE A 296 -0.09 -1.59 -9.07
CA ILE A 296 -0.50 -0.17 -8.98
C ILE A 296 0.69 0.77 -8.83
N ALA A 297 1.77 0.31 -8.20
CA ALA A 297 2.96 1.13 -8.01
C ALA A 297 4.23 0.29 -7.91
N ILE A 298 5.34 0.87 -8.36
CA ILE A 298 6.68 0.32 -8.23
C ILE A 298 7.48 1.33 -7.43
N GLY A 299 8.16 0.88 -6.37
CA GLY A 299 8.97 1.73 -5.50
C GLY A 299 10.07 2.44 -6.28
N ALA A 300 10.30 3.71 -5.97
CA ALA A 300 11.33 4.52 -6.62
C ALA A 300 12.75 4.20 -6.12
N ALA A 301 12.89 3.43 -5.04
CA ALA A 301 14.17 3.10 -4.42
C ALA A 301 14.30 1.59 -4.20
N THR A 302 15.53 1.12 -4.29
CA THR A 302 15.92 -0.24 -3.91
C THR A 302 16.31 -0.24 -2.43
N ASP A 303 15.81 -1.18 -1.67
CA ASP A 303 16.23 -1.40 -0.29
C ASP A 303 17.73 -1.81 -0.28
N PRO A 304 18.60 -1.06 0.39
CA PRO A 304 20.03 -1.30 0.33
C PRO A 304 20.48 -2.61 1.01
N ALA A 305 19.69 -3.10 1.99
CA ALA A 305 20.03 -4.32 2.74
C ALA A 305 19.63 -5.57 1.97
N THR A 306 18.46 -5.54 1.30
CA THR A 306 17.90 -6.72 0.63
C THR A 306 18.09 -6.71 -0.89
N ARG A 307 18.49 -5.58 -1.49
CA ARG A 307 18.59 -5.38 -2.94
C ARG A 307 17.28 -5.69 -3.66
N ARG A 308 16.16 -5.29 -3.04
CA ARG A 308 14.81 -5.50 -3.58
C ARG A 308 14.07 -4.18 -3.71
N VAL A 309 13.18 -4.12 -4.68
CA VAL A 309 12.27 -3.01 -4.91
C VAL A 309 10.87 -3.43 -4.44
N LEU A 310 10.21 -2.56 -3.70
CA LEU A 310 8.85 -2.79 -3.25
C LEU A 310 7.88 -2.56 -4.42
N VAL A 311 7.14 -3.60 -4.77
CA VAL A 311 6.05 -3.53 -5.75
C VAL A 311 4.74 -3.66 -5.02
N ARG A 312 3.83 -2.74 -5.27
CA ARG A 312 2.49 -2.69 -4.68
C ARG A 312 1.46 -3.08 -5.72
N SER A 313 0.58 -3.97 -5.35
CA SER A 313 -0.51 -4.44 -6.19
C SER A 313 -1.81 -4.46 -5.41
N GLU A 314 -2.91 -4.20 -6.08
CA GLU A 314 -4.26 -4.25 -5.51
C GLU A 314 -4.90 -5.59 -5.80
N ILE A 315 -5.56 -6.14 -4.78
CA ILE A 315 -6.22 -7.44 -4.82
C ILE A 315 -7.64 -7.34 -4.23
N PRO A 316 -8.69 -7.74 -4.96
CA PRO A 316 -10.05 -7.80 -4.43
C PRO A 316 -10.19 -8.85 -3.32
N ASN A 317 -10.93 -8.52 -2.27
CA ASN A 317 -11.17 -9.39 -1.12
C ASN A 317 -12.65 -9.39 -0.70
N PRO A 318 -13.59 -9.74 -1.59
CA PRO A 318 -15.02 -9.63 -1.34
C PRO A 318 -15.52 -10.59 -0.25
N ASP A 319 -14.85 -11.70 -0.05
CA ASP A 319 -15.19 -12.72 0.93
C ASP A 319 -14.39 -12.64 2.24
N GLY A 320 -13.51 -11.62 2.38
CA GLY A 320 -12.70 -11.42 3.58
C GLY A 320 -11.69 -12.54 3.86
N ALA A 321 -11.40 -13.39 2.86
CA ALA A 321 -10.47 -14.51 3.00
C ALA A 321 -9.01 -14.04 3.22
N LEU A 322 -8.63 -12.90 2.64
CA LEU A 322 -7.31 -12.31 2.80
C LEU A 322 -7.28 -11.44 4.04
N LYS A 323 -6.27 -11.65 4.87
CA LYS A 323 -6.01 -10.83 6.05
C LYS A 323 -4.63 -10.18 5.95
N ALA A 324 -4.47 -9.01 6.54
CA ALA A 324 -3.19 -8.34 6.61
C ALA A 324 -2.13 -9.24 7.26
N GLU A 325 -0.88 -9.05 6.88
CA GLU A 325 0.31 -9.81 7.30
C GLU A 325 0.36 -11.27 6.82
N MET A 326 -0.61 -11.75 6.03
CA MET A 326 -0.49 -13.05 5.38
C MET A 326 0.63 -13.05 4.35
N PHE A 327 1.47 -14.08 4.37
CA PHE A 327 2.49 -14.29 3.33
C PHE A 327 1.88 -14.66 2.00
N ALA A 328 2.37 -14.03 0.96
CA ALA A 328 1.93 -14.24 -0.41
C ALA A 328 3.11 -14.48 -1.35
N THR A 329 2.93 -15.38 -2.30
CA THR A 329 3.85 -15.57 -3.42
C THR A 329 3.26 -14.89 -4.65
N PHE A 330 4.05 -14.03 -5.20
CA PHE A 330 3.80 -13.21 -6.36
C PHE A 330 4.30 -13.93 -7.60
N ARG A 331 3.47 -14.21 -8.57
CA ARG A 331 3.88 -14.72 -9.89
C ARG A 331 3.67 -13.63 -10.93
N ILE A 332 4.76 -13.21 -11.53
CA ILE A 332 4.78 -12.18 -12.56
C ILE A 332 5.02 -12.88 -13.88
N VAL A 333 4.06 -12.80 -14.79
CA VAL A 333 4.25 -13.25 -16.18
C VAL A 333 5.09 -12.19 -16.88
N THR A 334 6.32 -12.56 -17.25
CA THR A 334 7.31 -11.59 -17.79
C THR A 334 7.46 -11.67 -19.30
N GLY A 335 6.87 -12.68 -19.92
CA GLY A 335 6.90 -12.89 -21.37
C GLY A 335 6.17 -14.17 -21.76
N ASP A 336 5.94 -14.29 -23.04
CA ASP A 336 5.47 -15.50 -23.68
C ASP A 336 6.61 -16.05 -24.55
N ASP A 337 7.09 -17.27 -24.24
CA ASP A 337 8.10 -17.94 -25.08
C ASP A 337 7.51 -18.41 -26.43
N GLY A 338 6.25 -18.05 -26.69
CA GLY A 338 5.51 -18.50 -27.85
C GLY A 338 5.13 -19.98 -27.75
N LEU A 339 4.64 -20.51 -28.86
CA LEU A 339 4.29 -21.92 -28.94
C LEU A 339 5.56 -22.76 -29.09
N THR A 340 5.89 -23.52 -28.05
CA THR A 340 7.06 -24.43 -28.03
C THR A 340 6.63 -25.86 -27.72
N PRO A 341 7.41 -26.88 -28.17
CA PRO A 341 7.11 -28.26 -27.84
C PRO A 341 6.99 -28.49 -26.34
N GLY A 342 5.87 -29.07 -25.90
CA GLY A 342 5.60 -29.43 -24.52
C GLY A 342 5.36 -30.93 -24.37
N VAL A 343 5.92 -31.50 -23.32
CA VAL A 343 5.71 -32.91 -22.95
C VAL A 343 5.25 -33.00 -21.50
N ALA A 344 4.52 -34.06 -21.15
CA ALA A 344 4.16 -34.30 -19.76
C ALA A 344 5.43 -34.46 -18.90
N THR A 345 5.42 -33.96 -17.67
CA THR A 345 6.56 -34.07 -16.74
C THR A 345 6.99 -35.53 -16.55
N GLU A 346 6.03 -36.48 -16.59
CA GLU A 346 6.27 -37.91 -16.47
C GLU A 346 7.04 -38.53 -17.66
N ALA A 347 7.07 -37.86 -18.81
CA ALA A 347 7.79 -38.30 -20.01
C ALA A 347 9.28 -38.04 -19.96
N VAL A 348 9.71 -37.15 -19.05
CA VAL A 348 11.08 -36.68 -18.93
C VAL A 348 11.82 -37.48 -17.87
N ILE A 349 12.91 -38.13 -18.27
CA ILE A 349 13.83 -38.83 -17.35
C ILE A 349 15.01 -37.90 -17.09
N ARG A 350 15.21 -37.54 -15.80
CA ARG A 350 16.29 -36.68 -15.37
C ARG A 350 17.38 -37.49 -14.66
N ASN A 351 18.59 -37.50 -15.24
CA ASN A 351 19.78 -38.15 -14.65
C ASN A 351 20.86 -37.09 -14.40
N GLY A 352 20.84 -36.50 -13.21
CA GLY A 352 21.68 -35.34 -12.89
C GLY A 352 21.30 -34.12 -13.74
N GLU A 353 22.26 -33.58 -14.46
CA GLU A 353 22.04 -32.44 -15.37
C GLU A 353 21.50 -32.81 -16.73
N MET A 354 21.42 -34.09 -17.04
CA MET A 354 20.94 -34.59 -18.34
C MET A 354 19.46 -34.94 -18.27
N ALA A 355 18.71 -34.45 -19.23
CA ALA A 355 17.32 -34.83 -19.44
C ALA A 355 17.17 -35.62 -20.75
N THR A 356 16.42 -36.72 -20.71
CA THR A 356 16.14 -37.57 -21.85
C THR A 356 14.68 -37.92 -21.95
N VAL A 357 14.22 -38.18 -23.16
CA VAL A 357 12.88 -38.67 -23.47
C VAL A 357 12.98 -39.87 -24.44
N TRP A 358 12.00 -40.76 -24.39
CA TRP A 358 11.89 -41.85 -25.34
C TRP A 358 10.96 -41.46 -26.50
N VAL A 359 11.50 -41.42 -27.72
CA VAL A 359 10.79 -41.04 -28.95
C VAL A 359 10.48 -42.29 -29.74
N GLU A 360 9.23 -42.49 -30.18
CA GLU A 360 8.86 -43.56 -31.05
C GLU A 360 9.33 -43.30 -32.49
N ARG A 361 10.27 -44.11 -32.98
CA ARG A 361 10.76 -44.06 -34.38
C ARG A 361 9.92 -44.91 -35.33
N ALA A 362 9.44 -46.03 -34.83
CA ALA A 362 8.57 -46.95 -35.52
C ALA A 362 7.74 -47.74 -34.51
N PRO A 363 6.68 -48.43 -34.88
CA PRO A 363 5.91 -49.23 -33.93
C PRO A 363 6.79 -50.16 -33.11
N MET A 364 6.71 -50.07 -31.79
CA MET A 364 7.51 -50.82 -30.80
C MET A 364 9.02 -50.50 -30.78
N LEU A 365 9.49 -49.46 -31.47
CA LEU A 365 10.89 -49.08 -31.52
C LEU A 365 11.05 -47.64 -30.96
N PHE A 366 11.74 -47.53 -29.85
CA PHE A 366 11.92 -46.27 -29.11
C PHE A 366 13.40 -45.88 -29.09
N GLU A 367 13.66 -44.61 -29.35
CA GLU A 367 14.97 -44.00 -29.28
C GLU A 367 15.05 -43.10 -28.07
N ARG A 368 16.09 -43.27 -27.24
CA ARG A 368 16.38 -42.35 -26.16
C ARG A 368 17.06 -41.11 -26.72
N ARG A 369 16.40 -39.96 -26.56
CA ARG A 369 16.90 -38.72 -27.10
C ARG A 369 17.14 -37.71 -25.96
N ARG A 370 18.29 -37.07 -26.01
CA ARG A 370 18.63 -35.99 -25.11
C ARG A 370 17.84 -34.72 -25.46
N VAL A 371 17.30 -34.04 -24.45
CA VAL A 371 16.50 -32.84 -24.60
C VAL A 371 17.02 -31.73 -23.70
N SER A 372 16.89 -30.50 -24.18
CA SER A 372 17.11 -29.31 -23.39
C SER A 372 15.75 -28.83 -22.89
N LEU A 373 15.61 -28.74 -21.55
CA LEU A 373 14.36 -28.38 -20.92
C LEU A 373 14.29 -26.87 -20.68
N GLY A 374 13.08 -26.33 -20.67
CA GLY A 374 12.74 -24.99 -20.26
C GLY A 374 11.90 -24.95 -18.99
N SER A 375 10.89 -24.09 -18.99
CA SER A 375 9.95 -23.93 -17.89
C SER A 375 9.01 -25.13 -17.75
N GLU A 376 8.57 -25.38 -16.52
CA GLU A 376 7.56 -26.39 -16.19
C GLU A 376 6.29 -25.69 -15.74
N GLN A 377 5.17 -26.00 -16.37
CA GLN A 377 3.88 -25.36 -16.11
C GLN A 377 2.74 -26.37 -16.32
N ASP A 378 1.76 -26.42 -15.43
CA ASP A 378 0.55 -27.24 -15.51
C ASP A 378 0.81 -28.74 -15.79
N GLY A 379 1.89 -29.29 -15.20
CA GLY A 379 2.29 -30.69 -15.38
C GLY A 379 2.94 -30.99 -16.73
N ARG A 380 3.29 -29.94 -17.49
CA ARG A 380 4.03 -30.03 -18.76
C ARG A 380 5.38 -29.33 -18.64
N VAL A 381 6.37 -29.87 -19.33
CA VAL A 381 7.73 -29.33 -19.40
C VAL A 381 7.99 -28.83 -20.82
N GLN A 382 8.45 -27.62 -20.93
CA GLN A 382 8.91 -27.01 -22.15
C GLN A 382 10.18 -27.74 -22.66
N VAL A 383 10.19 -28.12 -23.92
CA VAL A 383 11.40 -28.64 -24.56
C VAL A 383 11.93 -27.61 -25.54
N ARG A 384 13.09 -27.01 -25.22
CA ARG A 384 13.73 -26.00 -26.06
C ARG A 384 14.44 -26.62 -27.26
N GLU A 385 15.07 -27.78 -27.04
CA GLU A 385 15.80 -28.50 -28.10
C GLU A 385 15.64 -30.01 -27.94
N GLY A 386 15.65 -30.70 -29.03
CA GLY A 386 15.65 -32.18 -29.09
C GLY A 386 14.34 -32.84 -29.51
N LEU A 387 13.21 -32.11 -29.52
CA LEU A 387 11.92 -32.63 -30.01
C LEU A 387 11.30 -31.68 -31.04
N ARG A 388 10.48 -32.28 -31.91
CA ARG A 388 9.65 -31.56 -32.89
C ARG A 388 8.16 -31.76 -32.57
N PRO A 389 7.33 -30.76 -32.86
CA PRO A 389 5.87 -30.91 -32.74
C PRO A 389 5.39 -32.07 -33.62
N GLY A 390 4.46 -32.89 -33.08
CA GLY A 390 3.91 -34.05 -33.76
C GLY A 390 4.77 -35.33 -33.64
N GLU A 391 5.94 -35.29 -33.01
CA GLU A 391 6.66 -36.51 -32.64
C GLU A 391 5.91 -37.26 -31.54
N ARG A 392 5.98 -38.56 -31.53
CA ARG A 392 5.35 -39.42 -30.51
C ARG A 392 6.37 -39.81 -29.47
N VAL A 393 6.07 -39.50 -28.20
CA VAL A 393 6.95 -39.77 -27.07
C VAL A 393 6.27 -40.65 -26.03
N VAL A 394 7.07 -41.37 -25.27
CA VAL A 394 6.55 -42.16 -24.16
C VAL A 394 6.25 -41.19 -23.01
N GLY A 395 5.00 -41.05 -22.62
CA GLY A 395 4.52 -40.28 -21.49
C GLY A 395 4.72 -41.06 -20.19
N ARG A 396 3.67 -41.78 -19.78
CA ARG A 396 3.75 -42.63 -18.59
C ARG A 396 4.57 -43.88 -18.85
N GLY A 397 5.41 -44.31 -17.89
CA GLY A 397 6.17 -45.51 -17.97
C GLY A 397 7.52 -45.40 -18.67
N ALA A 398 7.99 -44.20 -18.97
CA ALA A 398 9.30 -43.95 -19.59
C ALA A 398 10.48 -44.59 -18.82
N VAL A 399 10.42 -44.65 -17.50
CA VAL A 399 11.43 -45.29 -16.64
C VAL A 399 11.55 -46.81 -16.85
N PHE A 400 10.48 -47.49 -17.28
CA PHE A 400 10.56 -48.95 -17.57
C PHE A 400 11.42 -49.26 -18.78
N LEU A 401 11.58 -48.32 -19.71
CA LEU A 401 12.43 -48.49 -20.89
C LEU A 401 13.94 -48.40 -20.57
N GLU A 402 14.32 -47.75 -19.48
CA GLU A 402 15.74 -47.74 -19.05
C GLU A 402 16.25 -49.10 -18.58
N ASN A 403 15.35 -49.97 -18.08
CA ASN A 403 15.69 -51.26 -17.50
C ASN A 403 15.43 -52.43 -18.48
N VAL A 404 15.18 -52.17 -19.77
CA VAL A 404 15.04 -53.24 -20.77
C VAL A 404 16.45 -53.61 -21.26
N PRO A 405 16.95 -54.83 -21.03
CA PRO A 405 18.20 -55.28 -21.63
C PRO A 405 18.07 -55.32 -23.17
N ASN A 406 19.10 -54.83 -23.85
CA ASN A 406 19.22 -54.85 -25.32
C ASN A 406 19.23 -56.23 -25.89
#